data_cbcdb4ab0377add1df3de1f854ddf06e
#
_entry.id   cbcdb4ab0377add1df3de1f854ddf06e
#
_cell.length_a   1.000
_cell.length_b   1.000
_cell.length_c   1.000
_cell.angle_alpha   90.00
_cell.angle_beta   90.00
_cell.angle_gamma   90.00
#
_symmetry.space_group_name_H-M   'P 1'
#
loop_
_entity.id
_entity.type
_entity.pdbx_description
1 polymer ?
#
loop_
_entity_poly.entity_id
_entity_poly.type
_entity_poly.pdbx_seq_one_letter_code
_entity_poly.pdbx_strand_id
1 'polypeptide(L)'
;LTKEDVESIIETEQPYGVVVQFGGQTAIKLTRHLADMGVNILGTSADSIDAAEDRERFDELLEKCGIPRPSGYTVMTTEEAVEAADKLGYPVLLRPSYVLGGQNMIIAHSEKDVVEYMGIITRTMIENPVLIDKYMMGKEVEVDAICDGTDFLIPGIMEHIERAGVHSGDSISVYPAQTLSEKIVDTLIEYTRKLAFELKVIGLVNIQYVVYNNEVYVIEVNPRSSRTVPYISKVTGIPMVDIATKIMLGKTLKDQGLSLIH
;
A
#
# COMPACT_ATOMS: atom_id res chain seq x y z
N LEU A 1 4.97 19.82 7.71
CA LEU A 1 4.60 20.05 6.32
C LEU A 1 3.10 20.33 6.30
N THR A 2 2.73 21.60 6.19
CA THR A 2 1.34 22.05 6.13
C THR A 2 0.96 22.44 4.71
N LYS A 3 -0.32 22.56 4.43
CA LYS A 3 -0.81 23.01 3.11
C LYS A 3 -0.32 24.43 2.82
N GLU A 4 -0.45 25.30 3.77
CA GLU A 4 -0.13 26.72 3.70
C GLU A 4 1.36 26.98 3.42
N ASP A 5 2.24 26.20 4.06
CA ASP A 5 3.68 26.29 3.82
C ASP A 5 4.04 25.88 2.39
N VAL A 6 3.42 24.79 1.91
CA VAL A 6 3.67 24.26 0.55
C VAL A 6 3.10 25.21 -0.50
N GLU A 7 1.91 25.77 -0.30
CA GLU A 7 1.32 26.80 -1.17
C GLU A 7 2.26 28.01 -1.30
N SER A 8 2.72 28.55 -0.17
CA SER A 8 3.63 29.70 -0.16
C SER A 8 4.94 29.44 -0.92
N ILE A 9 5.48 28.22 -0.81
CA ILE A 9 6.68 27.82 -1.55
C ILE A 9 6.38 27.73 -3.05
N ILE A 10 5.26 27.12 -3.44
CA ILE A 10 4.85 27.00 -4.85
C ILE A 10 4.61 28.36 -5.48
N GLU A 11 3.92 29.26 -4.78
CA GLU A 11 3.68 30.64 -5.24
C GLU A 11 4.97 31.43 -5.43
N THR A 12 5.95 31.22 -4.55
CA THR A 12 7.23 31.89 -4.59
C THR A 12 8.16 31.36 -5.67
N GLU A 13 8.31 30.03 -5.70
CA GLU A 13 9.32 29.37 -6.56
C GLU A 13 8.78 29.04 -7.96
N GLN A 14 7.46 29.02 -8.17
CA GLN A 14 6.81 28.71 -9.45
C GLN A 14 7.38 27.43 -10.11
N PRO A 15 7.44 26.29 -9.40
CA PRO A 15 8.07 25.10 -9.95
C PRO A 15 7.28 24.54 -11.15
N TYR A 16 7.97 23.83 -12.05
CA TYR A 16 7.34 23.13 -13.17
C TYR A 16 6.29 22.09 -12.72
N GLY A 17 6.49 21.49 -11.56
CA GLY A 17 5.58 20.53 -10.95
C GLY A 17 6.11 20.02 -9.61
N VAL A 18 5.33 19.18 -8.95
CA VAL A 18 5.62 18.68 -7.62
C VAL A 18 5.65 17.15 -7.63
N VAL A 19 6.69 16.56 -7.07
CA VAL A 19 6.79 15.12 -6.81
C VAL A 19 6.33 14.82 -5.39
N VAL A 20 5.22 14.11 -5.23
CA VAL A 20 4.67 13.73 -3.92
C VAL A 20 5.10 12.34 -3.46
N GLN A 21 5.51 11.48 -4.38
CA GLN A 21 5.76 10.05 -4.12
C GLN A 21 6.97 9.76 -3.21
N PHE A 22 7.88 10.71 -3.02
CA PHE A 22 9.09 10.50 -2.21
C PHE A 22 8.97 10.99 -0.77
N GLY A 23 7.88 11.67 -0.42
CA GLY A 23 7.66 12.25 0.91
C GLY A 23 6.81 11.39 1.85
N GLY A 24 6.61 10.12 1.53
CA GLY A 24 5.76 9.22 2.31
C GLY A 24 4.32 9.70 2.42
N GLN A 25 3.61 9.22 3.42
CA GLN A 25 2.18 9.53 3.61
C GLN A 25 1.92 11.02 3.86
N THR A 26 2.88 11.74 4.43
CA THR A 26 2.74 13.18 4.67
C THR A 26 2.61 13.99 3.38
N ALA A 27 3.41 13.65 2.36
CA ALA A 27 3.32 14.32 1.05
C ALA A 27 2.12 13.82 0.23
N ILE A 28 1.81 12.54 0.29
CA ILE A 28 0.66 11.94 -0.40
C ILE A 28 -0.66 12.62 0.01
N LYS A 29 -0.86 12.92 1.28
CA LYS A 29 -2.05 13.64 1.78
C LYS A 29 -2.22 15.06 1.21
N LEU A 30 -1.19 15.64 0.66
CA LEU A 30 -1.26 16.97 0.01
C LEU A 30 -1.65 16.87 -1.47
N THR A 31 -1.62 15.68 -2.06
CA THR A 31 -1.74 15.51 -3.52
C THR A 31 -3.05 16.06 -4.07
N ARG A 32 -4.18 15.71 -3.45
CA ARG A 32 -5.51 16.22 -3.88
C ARG A 32 -5.57 17.74 -3.81
N HIS A 33 -5.13 18.31 -2.70
CA HIS A 33 -5.11 19.74 -2.50
C HIS A 33 -4.25 20.47 -3.56
N LEU A 34 -3.06 19.96 -3.82
CA LEU A 34 -2.18 20.53 -4.86
C LEU A 34 -2.77 20.40 -6.27
N ALA A 35 -3.41 19.27 -6.58
CA ALA A 35 -4.09 19.08 -7.85
C ALA A 35 -5.29 20.06 -8.03
N ASP A 36 -6.08 20.27 -6.97
CA ASP A 36 -7.20 21.23 -6.97
C ASP A 36 -6.74 22.68 -7.16
N MET A 37 -5.53 23.03 -6.72
CA MET A 37 -4.87 24.32 -7.01
C MET A 37 -4.35 24.41 -8.46
N GLY A 38 -4.44 23.37 -9.26
CA GLY A 38 -3.91 23.33 -10.62
C GLY A 38 -2.40 23.09 -10.69
N VAL A 39 -1.77 22.65 -9.61
CA VAL A 39 -0.35 22.31 -9.59
C VAL A 39 -0.11 21.02 -10.37
N ASN A 40 0.90 21.03 -11.24
CA ASN A 40 1.28 19.85 -12.01
C ASN A 40 1.89 18.78 -11.09
N ILE A 41 1.18 17.69 -10.87
CA ILE A 41 1.69 16.53 -10.11
C ILE A 41 2.55 15.67 -11.04
N LEU A 42 3.85 15.56 -10.72
CA LEU A 42 4.79 14.73 -11.46
C LEU A 42 4.75 13.30 -10.90
N GLY A 43 4.26 12.37 -11.71
CA GLY A 43 4.07 10.97 -11.33
C GLY A 43 2.63 10.51 -11.38
N THR A 44 2.25 9.60 -10.49
CA THR A 44 0.89 9.06 -10.40
C THR A 44 -0.11 10.17 -10.04
N SER A 45 -1.23 10.20 -10.73
CA SER A 45 -2.26 11.24 -10.57
C SER A 45 -2.92 11.21 -9.18
N ALA A 46 -3.45 12.35 -8.74
CA ALA A 46 -4.21 12.42 -7.49
C ALA A 46 -5.39 11.45 -7.47
N ASP A 47 -6.10 11.30 -8.59
CA ASP A 47 -7.23 10.37 -8.69
C ASP A 47 -6.82 8.91 -8.52
N SER A 48 -5.68 8.51 -9.11
CA SER A 48 -5.13 7.15 -8.95
C SER A 48 -4.63 6.88 -7.53
N ILE A 49 -4.07 7.90 -6.87
CA ILE A 49 -3.67 7.81 -5.46
C ILE A 49 -4.90 7.62 -4.57
N ASP A 50 -5.94 8.44 -4.78
CA ASP A 50 -7.19 8.33 -4.05
C ASP A 50 -7.88 6.97 -4.28
N ALA A 51 -7.83 6.44 -5.50
CA ALA A 51 -8.39 5.12 -5.81
C ALA A 51 -7.68 3.98 -5.07
N ALA A 52 -6.39 4.13 -4.76
CA ALA A 52 -5.66 3.16 -3.97
C ALA A 52 -5.92 3.29 -2.45
N GLU A 53 -6.27 4.50 -1.97
CA GLU A 53 -6.50 4.78 -0.55
C GLU A 53 -7.98 4.62 -0.15
N ASP A 54 -8.91 4.84 -1.09
CA ASP A 54 -10.35 4.67 -0.86
C ASP A 54 -10.72 3.19 -0.93
N ARG A 55 -11.35 2.69 0.14
CA ARG A 55 -11.65 1.27 0.29
C ARG A 55 -12.58 0.74 -0.79
N GLU A 56 -13.65 1.49 -1.12
CA GLU A 56 -14.66 1.04 -2.07
C GLU A 56 -14.07 1.00 -3.49
N ARG A 57 -13.37 2.06 -3.88
CA ARG A 57 -12.68 2.14 -5.17
C ARG A 57 -11.58 1.09 -5.30
N PHE A 58 -10.86 0.83 -4.22
CA PHE A 58 -9.83 -0.20 -4.19
C PHE A 58 -10.42 -1.61 -4.32
N ASP A 59 -11.57 -1.87 -3.69
CA ASP A 59 -12.29 -3.13 -3.80
C ASP A 59 -12.77 -3.39 -5.24
N GLU A 60 -13.40 -2.40 -5.87
CA GLU A 60 -13.81 -2.46 -7.27
C GLU A 60 -12.63 -2.74 -8.21
N LEU A 61 -11.48 -2.09 -7.93
CA LEU A 61 -10.26 -2.29 -8.69
C LEU A 61 -9.73 -3.73 -8.55
N LEU A 62 -9.71 -4.28 -7.34
CA LEU A 62 -9.28 -5.65 -7.09
C LEU A 62 -10.22 -6.67 -7.75
N GLU A 63 -11.55 -6.46 -7.68
CA GLU A 63 -12.53 -7.30 -8.38
C GLU A 63 -12.30 -7.28 -9.89
N LYS A 64 -12.13 -6.09 -10.47
CA LYS A 64 -11.83 -5.93 -11.90
C LYS A 64 -10.56 -6.67 -12.33
N CYS A 65 -9.53 -6.64 -11.47
CA CYS A 65 -8.27 -7.34 -11.72
C CYS A 65 -8.32 -8.85 -11.44
N GLY A 66 -9.38 -9.34 -10.78
CA GLY A 66 -9.48 -10.72 -10.31
C GLY A 66 -8.44 -11.05 -9.24
N ILE A 67 -8.12 -10.09 -8.36
CA ILE A 67 -7.10 -10.22 -7.32
C ILE A 67 -7.79 -10.33 -5.95
N PRO A 68 -7.54 -11.40 -5.19
CA PRO A 68 -8.16 -11.59 -3.89
C PRO A 68 -7.53 -10.69 -2.81
N ARG A 69 -8.35 -10.30 -1.84
CA ARG A 69 -7.96 -9.65 -0.61
C ARG A 69 -8.58 -10.34 0.60
N PRO A 70 -8.07 -10.12 1.82
CA PRO A 70 -8.75 -10.58 3.02
C PRO A 70 -10.17 -10.01 3.09
N SER A 71 -11.16 -10.86 3.35
CA SER A 71 -12.54 -10.41 3.56
C SER A 71 -12.64 -9.58 4.82
N GLY A 72 -13.46 -8.54 4.81
CA GLY A 72 -13.61 -7.66 5.96
C GLY A 72 -14.87 -6.81 5.93
N TYR A 73 -15.16 -6.21 7.08
CA TYR A 73 -16.32 -5.36 7.32
C TYR A 73 -15.91 -4.05 7.99
N THR A 74 -16.67 -3.01 7.73
CA THR A 74 -16.58 -1.74 8.46
C THR A 74 -17.75 -1.68 9.43
N VAL A 75 -17.48 -1.44 10.72
CA VAL A 75 -18.47 -1.47 11.79
C VAL A 75 -18.38 -0.24 12.67
N MET A 76 -19.49 0.14 13.29
CA MET A 76 -19.59 1.30 14.19
C MET A 76 -19.87 0.88 15.63
N THR A 77 -20.50 -0.28 15.83
CA THR A 77 -20.93 -0.75 17.15
C THR A 77 -20.25 -2.06 17.55
N THR A 78 -20.29 -2.38 18.83
CA THR A 78 -19.74 -3.65 19.34
C THR A 78 -20.54 -4.84 18.82
N GLU A 79 -21.87 -4.70 18.71
CA GLU A 79 -22.76 -5.76 18.20
C GLU A 79 -22.45 -6.07 16.74
N GLU A 80 -22.30 -5.04 15.91
CA GLU A 80 -21.85 -5.21 14.50
C GLU A 80 -20.49 -5.86 14.42
N ALA A 81 -19.58 -5.50 15.33
CA ALA A 81 -18.23 -6.06 15.36
C ALA A 81 -18.23 -7.56 15.67
N VAL A 82 -19.02 -7.99 16.65
CA VAL A 82 -19.17 -9.42 16.98
C VAL A 82 -19.79 -10.18 15.82
N GLU A 83 -20.88 -9.67 15.23
CA GLU A 83 -21.53 -10.31 14.08
C GLU A 83 -20.57 -10.44 12.87
N ALA A 84 -19.79 -9.40 12.59
CA ALA A 84 -18.80 -9.43 11.54
C ALA A 84 -17.68 -10.45 11.80
N ALA A 85 -17.18 -10.49 13.05
CA ALA A 85 -16.16 -11.45 13.46
C ALA A 85 -16.65 -12.91 13.37
N ASP A 86 -17.90 -13.17 13.76
CA ASP A 86 -18.50 -14.50 13.64
C ASP A 86 -18.66 -14.93 12.19
N LYS A 87 -19.09 -14.01 11.30
CA LYS A 87 -19.18 -14.30 9.86
C LYS A 87 -17.81 -14.59 9.21
N LEU A 88 -16.76 -13.86 9.62
CA LEU A 88 -15.39 -14.06 9.12
C LEU A 88 -14.74 -15.31 9.71
N GLY A 89 -15.17 -15.73 10.89
CA GLY A 89 -14.52 -16.74 11.71
C GLY A 89 -13.20 -16.25 12.31
N TYR A 90 -12.96 -16.61 13.56
CA TYR A 90 -11.73 -16.21 14.28
C TYR A 90 -10.48 -16.93 13.73
N PRO A 91 -9.28 -16.34 13.86
CA PRO A 91 -9.01 -15.01 14.36
C PRO A 91 -9.37 -13.91 13.35
N VAL A 92 -9.64 -12.70 13.87
CA VAL A 92 -9.90 -11.50 13.08
C VAL A 92 -8.96 -10.38 13.49
N LEU A 93 -8.65 -9.49 12.56
CA LEU A 93 -7.86 -8.27 12.77
C LEU A 93 -8.80 -7.08 12.91
N LEU A 94 -8.72 -6.38 14.05
CA LEU A 94 -9.47 -5.15 14.26
C LEU A 94 -8.52 -3.96 14.19
N ARG A 95 -8.92 -2.91 13.49
CA ARG A 95 -8.17 -1.66 13.37
C ARG A 95 -9.10 -0.46 13.25
N PRO A 96 -8.83 0.68 13.90
CA PRO A 96 -9.55 1.91 13.64
C PRO A 96 -9.26 2.43 12.23
N SER A 97 -10.26 3.01 11.55
CA SER A 97 -10.12 3.47 10.15
C SER A 97 -9.12 4.62 9.96
N TYR A 98 -8.83 5.39 11.01
CA TYR A 98 -8.05 6.62 10.92
C TYR A 98 -6.74 6.61 11.71
N VAL A 99 -6.12 5.45 11.89
CA VAL A 99 -4.85 5.37 12.64
C VAL A 99 -3.68 5.21 11.69
N LEU A 100 -2.70 6.10 11.84
CA LEU A 100 -1.43 6.04 11.12
C LEU A 100 -0.51 4.99 11.73
N GLY A 101 0.11 4.17 10.88
CA GLY A 101 1.22 3.31 11.28
C GLY A 101 0.84 2.09 12.10
N GLY A 102 -0.37 1.52 11.92
CA GLY A 102 -0.75 0.26 12.58
C GLY A 102 -0.91 0.33 14.11
N GLN A 103 -0.91 1.52 14.70
CA GLN A 103 -1.16 1.68 16.12
C GLN A 103 -2.59 1.25 16.46
N ASN A 104 -2.75 0.62 17.62
CA ASN A 104 -4.05 0.12 18.11
C ASN A 104 -4.70 -0.95 17.20
N MET A 105 -3.93 -1.70 16.41
CA MET A 105 -4.44 -2.93 15.79
C MET A 105 -4.35 -4.07 16.79
N ILE A 106 -5.35 -4.95 16.81
CA ILE A 106 -5.30 -6.20 17.57
C ILE A 106 -5.77 -7.39 16.73
N ILE A 107 -5.24 -8.55 17.07
CA ILE A 107 -5.73 -9.83 16.58
C ILE A 107 -6.63 -10.40 17.67
N ALA A 108 -7.94 -10.50 17.38
CA ALA A 108 -8.92 -11.08 18.30
C ALA A 108 -9.13 -12.56 17.96
N HIS A 109 -8.98 -13.39 18.95
CA HIS A 109 -9.16 -14.83 18.84
C HIS A 109 -10.53 -15.31 19.34
N SER A 110 -11.31 -14.43 19.95
CA SER A 110 -12.61 -14.73 20.51
C SER A 110 -13.53 -13.50 20.51
N GLU A 111 -14.84 -13.71 20.66
CA GLU A 111 -15.83 -12.67 20.87
C GLU A 111 -15.45 -11.75 22.03
N LYS A 112 -14.94 -12.33 23.14
CA LYS A 112 -14.51 -11.56 24.31
C LYS A 112 -13.44 -10.53 23.95
N ASP A 113 -12.48 -10.90 23.12
CA ASP A 113 -11.39 -9.99 22.69
C ASP A 113 -11.97 -8.85 21.84
N VAL A 114 -12.94 -9.14 20.97
CA VAL A 114 -13.65 -8.13 20.17
C VAL A 114 -14.38 -7.13 21.04
N VAL A 115 -15.17 -7.62 22.02
CA VAL A 115 -15.95 -6.78 22.95
C VAL A 115 -15.02 -5.90 23.78
N GLU A 116 -13.94 -6.46 24.32
CA GLU A 116 -12.96 -5.71 25.12
C GLU A 116 -12.32 -4.59 24.32
N TYR A 117 -11.87 -4.89 23.10
CA TYR A 117 -11.26 -3.92 22.20
C TYR A 117 -12.21 -2.81 21.77
N MET A 118 -13.42 -3.16 21.35
CA MET A 118 -14.45 -2.17 21.00
C MET A 118 -14.77 -1.26 22.18
N GLY A 119 -14.81 -1.79 23.40
CA GLY A 119 -15.00 -1.02 24.61
C GLY A 119 -13.87 -0.01 24.89
N ILE A 120 -12.63 -0.31 24.48
CA ILE A 120 -11.50 0.62 24.59
C ILE A 120 -11.61 1.71 23.53
N ILE A 121 -11.87 1.36 22.28
CA ILE A 121 -11.96 2.31 21.16
C ILE A 121 -13.13 3.26 21.32
N THR A 122 -14.31 2.75 21.69
CA THR A 122 -15.53 3.57 21.89
C THR A 122 -15.33 4.64 22.98
N ARG A 123 -14.47 4.39 23.96
CA ARG A 123 -14.13 5.38 25.00
C ARG A 123 -13.18 6.48 24.52
N THR A 124 -12.34 6.18 23.54
CA THR A 124 -11.26 7.07 23.09
C THR A 124 -11.56 7.76 21.76
N MET A 125 -12.39 7.14 20.90
CA MET A 125 -12.65 7.56 19.52
C MET A 125 -14.12 7.35 19.13
N ILE A 126 -15.03 8.13 19.71
CA ILE A 126 -16.49 7.92 19.69
C ILE A 126 -17.15 7.91 18.29
N GLU A 127 -16.48 8.37 17.23
CA GLU A 127 -17.12 8.58 15.93
C GLU A 127 -16.39 7.89 14.74
N ASN A 128 -15.38 7.10 15.00
CA ASN A 128 -14.61 6.51 13.90
C ASN A 128 -14.98 5.03 13.67
N PRO A 129 -15.25 4.64 12.42
CA PRO A 129 -15.50 3.24 12.11
C PRO A 129 -14.29 2.36 12.42
N VAL A 130 -14.56 1.12 12.81
CA VAL A 130 -13.56 0.08 13.01
C VAL A 130 -13.62 -0.89 11.84
N LEU A 131 -12.46 -1.23 11.30
CA LEU A 131 -12.31 -2.25 10.28
C LEU A 131 -12.05 -3.59 10.95
N ILE A 132 -12.80 -4.60 10.53
CA ILE A 132 -12.63 -5.98 10.97
C ILE A 132 -12.32 -6.82 9.73
N ASP A 133 -11.12 -7.34 9.65
CA ASP A 133 -10.68 -8.16 8.53
C ASP A 133 -10.39 -9.59 8.98
N LYS A 134 -10.60 -10.57 8.10
CA LYS A 134 -10.14 -11.94 8.35
C LYS A 134 -8.63 -11.92 8.55
N TYR A 135 -8.18 -12.33 9.72
CA TYR A 135 -6.73 -12.44 9.95
C TYR A 135 -6.18 -13.69 9.27
N MET A 136 -5.24 -13.48 8.38
CA MET A 136 -4.53 -14.53 7.67
C MET A 136 -3.16 -14.74 8.30
N MET A 137 -2.96 -15.85 9.01
CA MET A 137 -1.67 -16.23 9.61
C MET A 137 -0.68 -16.70 8.53
N GLY A 138 -0.48 -15.86 7.54
CA GLY A 138 0.39 -16.10 6.40
C GLY A 138 1.74 -15.41 6.53
N LYS A 139 2.47 -15.42 5.45
CA LYS A 139 3.74 -14.73 5.29
C LYS A 139 3.51 -13.43 4.54
N GLU A 140 3.94 -12.32 5.10
CA GLU A 140 3.91 -11.05 4.38
C GLU A 140 5.04 -10.97 3.37
N VAL A 141 4.71 -10.37 2.23
CA VAL A 141 5.62 -10.13 1.12
C VAL A 141 5.43 -8.69 0.65
N GLU A 142 6.53 -8.00 0.45
CA GLU A 142 6.54 -6.63 -0.04
C GLU A 142 7.18 -6.55 -1.41
N VAL A 143 6.51 -5.88 -2.35
CA VAL A 143 6.99 -5.68 -3.71
C VAL A 143 7.05 -4.19 -4.00
N ASP A 144 8.24 -3.71 -4.31
CA ASP A 144 8.44 -2.37 -4.86
C ASP A 144 8.62 -2.46 -6.37
N ALA A 145 7.82 -1.71 -7.12
CA ALA A 145 7.89 -1.67 -8.56
C ALA A 145 8.01 -0.23 -9.08
N ILE A 146 8.52 -0.13 -10.30
CA ILE A 146 8.58 1.11 -11.07
C ILE A 146 7.70 0.91 -12.31
N CYS A 147 6.84 1.87 -12.64
CA CYS A 147 5.98 1.80 -13.81
C CYS A 147 6.05 3.12 -14.58
N ASP A 148 6.08 3.04 -15.93
CA ASP A 148 6.08 4.20 -16.82
C ASP A 148 4.75 4.37 -17.59
N GLY A 149 3.73 3.56 -17.22
CA GLY A 149 2.42 3.53 -17.86
C GLY A 149 2.33 2.53 -19.03
N THR A 150 3.46 2.05 -19.55
CA THR A 150 3.53 1.06 -20.65
C THR A 150 4.30 -0.19 -20.24
N ASP A 151 5.37 0.00 -19.48
CA ASP A 151 6.22 -1.05 -18.95
C ASP A 151 6.37 -0.93 -17.43
N PHE A 152 6.78 -2.00 -16.79
CA PHE A 152 7.05 -2.03 -15.36
C PHE A 152 8.35 -2.81 -15.08
N LEU A 153 8.96 -2.52 -13.94
CA LEU A 153 10.18 -3.15 -13.45
C LEU A 153 10.00 -3.49 -11.98
N ILE A 154 10.24 -4.74 -11.61
CA ILE A 154 10.31 -5.21 -10.22
C ILE A 154 11.78 -5.55 -9.93
N PRO A 155 12.53 -4.69 -9.23
CA PRO A 155 13.94 -4.96 -8.92
C PRO A 155 14.11 -6.10 -7.92
N GLY A 156 13.10 -6.34 -7.07
CA GLY A 156 13.15 -7.42 -6.09
C GLY A 156 11.86 -7.59 -5.30
N ILE A 157 11.67 -8.81 -4.82
CA ILE A 157 10.57 -9.21 -3.95
C ILE A 157 11.15 -9.50 -2.57
N MET A 158 10.61 -8.87 -1.54
CA MET A 158 11.06 -9.03 -0.15
C MET A 158 10.07 -9.86 0.63
N GLU A 159 10.60 -10.74 1.44
CA GLU A 159 9.84 -11.61 2.33
C GLU A 159 10.06 -11.20 3.78
N HIS A 160 8.99 -11.06 4.57
CA HIS A 160 9.08 -10.79 5.99
C HIS A 160 9.37 -12.06 6.78
N ILE A 161 10.22 -11.96 7.80
CA ILE A 161 10.51 -13.11 8.69
C ILE A 161 9.36 -13.33 9.66
N GLU A 162 8.77 -12.25 10.17
CA GLU A 162 7.62 -12.28 11.05
C GLU A 162 6.36 -12.71 10.31
N ARG A 163 5.37 -13.20 11.07
CA ARG A 163 4.04 -13.49 10.52
C ARG A 163 3.30 -12.22 10.22
N ALA A 164 2.32 -12.32 9.33
CA ALA A 164 1.42 -11.23 8.99
C ALA A 164 0.80 -10.57 10.24
N GLY A 165 0.64 -9.24 10.18
CA GLY A 165 0.09 -8.42 11.27
C GLY A 165 1.14 -7.72 12.13
N VAL A 166 2.42 -7.93 11.89
CA VAL A 166 3.49 -7.09 12.46
C VAL A 166 3.70 -5.89 11.53
N HIS A 167 3.72 -4.69 12.08
CA HIS A 167 3.93 -3.48 11.27
C HIS A 167 5.26 -3.58 10.49
N SER A 168 5.24 -3.27 9.20
CA SER A 168 6.40 -3.42 8.30
C SER A 168 7.66 -2.69 8.80
N GLY A 169 7.51 -1.63 9.63
CA GLY A 169 8.62 -0.92 10.27
C GLY A 169 9.30 -1.67 11.39
N ASP A 170 8.64 -2.67 11.95
CA ASP A 170 9.11 -3.48 13.07
C ASP A 170 9.48 -4.90 12.60
N SER A 171 9.28 -5.20 11.32
CA SER A 171 9.56 -6.50 10.71
C SER A 171 10.96 -6.54 10.11
N ILE A 172 11.57 -7.73 10.15
CA ILE A 172 12.78 -8.05 9.40
C ILE A 172 12.38 -8.52 8.02
N SER A 173 12.79 -7.79 6.99
CA SER A 173 12.59 -8.17 5.60
C SER A 173 13.87 -8.73 5.00
N VAL A 174 13.78 -9.80 4.25
CA VAL A 174 14.92 -10.45 3.58
C VAL A 174 14.78 -10.37 2.06
N TYR A 175 15.90 -10.20 1.39
CA TYR A 175 16.04 -10.23 -0.06
C TYR A 175 17.24 -11.11 -0.45
N PRO A 176 17.12 -11.94 -1.49
CA PRO A 176 15.88 -12.33 -2.17
C PRO A 176 14.94 -13.13 -1.26
N ALA A 177 13.65 -13.24 -1.65
CA ALA A 177 12.69 -14.09 -0.94
C ALA A 177 13.21 -15.53 -0.85
N GLN A 178 13.09 -16.16 0.32
CA GLN A 178 13.75 -17.43 0.64
C GLN A 178 12.81 -18.64 0.57
N THR A 179 11.53 -18.43 0.87
CA THR A 179 10.57 -19.53 1.07
C THR A 179 9.41 -19.52 0.06
N LEU A 180 9.38 -18.55 -0.84
CA LEU A 180 8.34 -18.46 -1.86
C LEU A 180 8.61 -19.42 -3.01
N SER A 181 7.57 -20.17 -3.42
CA SER A 181 7.65 -20.98 -4.62
C SER A 181 7.62 -20.13 -5.90
N GLU A 182 8.16 -20.64 -7.00
CA GLU A 182 8.11 -19.96 -8.31
C GLU A 182 6.68 -19.54 -8.68
N LYS A 183 5.70 -20.43 -8.47
CA LYS A 183 4.29 -20.11 -8.71
C LYS A 183 3.80 -18.89 -7.93
N ILE A 184 4.21 -18.75 -6.68
CA ILE A 184 3.85 -17.59 -5.84
C ILE A 184 4.54 -16.33 -6.38
N VAL A 185 5.82 -16.42 -6.73
CA VAL A 185 6.58 -15.31 -7.32
C VAL A 185 5.92 -14.84 -8.62
N ASP A 186 5.56 -15.75 -9.53
CA ASP A 186 4.87 -15.42 -10.78
C ASP A 186 3.52 -14.74 -10.52
N THR A 187 2.78 -15.21 -9.51
CA THR A 187 1.50 -14.59 -9.12
C THR A 187 1.70 -13.18 -8.58
N LEU A 188 2.72 -12.96 -7.75
CA LEU A 188 3.08 -11.63 -7.22
C LEU A 188 3.44 -10.65 -8.35
N ILE A 189 4.22 -11.11 -9.32
CA ILE A 189 4.60 -10.32 -10.50
C ILE A 189 3.36 -9.96 -11.33
N GLU A 190 2.50 -10.95 -11.59
CA GLU A 190 1.27 -10.73 -12.36
C GLU A 190 0.32 -9.73 -11.66
N TYR A 191 0.10 -9.90 -10.35
CA TYR A 191 -0.76 -9.03 -9.58
C TYR A 191 -0.20 -7.61 -9.49
N THR A 192 1.11 -7.48 -9.24
CA THR A 192 1.80 -6.18 -9.24
C THR A 192 1.64 -5.47 -10.60
N ARG A 193 1.82 -6.19 -11.71
CA ARG A 193 1.64 -5.66 -13.05
C ARG A 193 0.22 -5.16 -13.28
N LYS A 194 -0.80 -5.98 -12.97
CA LYS A 194 -2.21 -5.62 -13.13
C LYS A 194 -2.55 -4.36 -12.34
N LEU A 195 -2.15 -4.31 -11.08
CA LEU A 195 -2.43 -3.16 -10.20
C LEU A 195 -1.71 -1.89 -10.66
N ALA A 196 -0.45 -1.98 -11.05
CA ALA A 196 0.30 -0.84 -11.54
C ALA A 196 -0.33 -0.22 -12.80
N PHE A 197 -0.80 -1.05 -13.74
CA PHE A 197 -1.44 -0.55 -14.96
C PHE A 197 -2.87 -0.06 -14.71
N GLU A 198 -3.66 -0.76 -13.90
CA GLU A 198 -5.05 -0.35 -13.63
C GLU A 198 -5.09 0.97 -12.84
N LEU A 199 -4.17 1.16 -11.89
CA LEU A 199 -3.98 2.42 -11.18
C LEU A 199 -3.25 3.48 -12.00
N LYS A 200 -2.83 3.17 -13.23
CA LYS A 200 -2.06 4.08 -14.09
C LYS A 200 -0.87 4.69 -13.36
N VAL A 201 -0.13 3.85 -12.69
CA VAL A 201 1.04 4.27 -11.91
C VAL A 201 2.10 4.86 -12.84
N ILE A 202 2.63 6.01 -12.46
CA ILE A 202 3.79 6.67 -13.07
C ILE A 202 4.82 6.90 -11.98
N GLY A 203 5.94 6.19 -12.03
CA GLY A 203 6.97 6.21 -10.99
C GLY A 203 6.91 4.98 -10.10
N LEU A 204 6.92 5.15 -8.78
CA LEU A 204 7.00 4.06 -7.80
C LEU A 204 5.64 3.60 -7.31
N VAL A 205 5.55 2.32 -7.06
CA VAL A 205 4.44 1.69 -6.33
C VAL A 205 4.98 0.62 -5.40
N ASN A 206 4.46 0.60 -4.18
CA ASN A 206 4.73 -0.44 -3.18
C ASN A 206 3.44 -1.20 -2.94
N ILE A 207 3.52 -2.53 -2.96
CA ILE A 207 2.37 -3.41 -2.72
C ILE A 207 2.72 -4.39 -1.62
N GLN A 208 1.86 -4.49 -0.63
CA GLN A 208 1.96 -5.46 0.43
C GLN A 208 0.98 -6.61 0.19
N TYR A 209 1.51 -7.81 0.28
CA TYR A 209 0.79 -9.06 0.08
C TYR A 209 0.89 -9.95 1.31
N VAL A 210 -0.06 -10.85 1.47
CA VAL A 210 0.05 -12.00 2.34
C VAL A 210 -0.10 -13.29 1.56
N VAL A 211 0.84 -14.20 1.75
CA VAL A 211 0.76 -15.57 1.21
C VAL A 211 0.18 -16.48 2.28
N TYR A 212 -1.00 -17.00 2.03
CA TYR A 212 -1.70 -17.88 2.94
C TYR A 212 -2.30 -19.09 2.19
N ASN A 213 -2.05 -20.30 2.67
CA ASN A 213 -2.50 -21.53 2.01
C ASN A 213 -2.11 -21.64 0.52
N ASN A 214 -0.91 -21.20 0.16
CA ASN A 214 -0.41 -21.14 -1.23
C ASN A 214 -1.22 -20.22 -2.17
N GLU A 215 -1.94 -19.27 -1.62
CA GLU A 215 -2.63 -18.22 -2.36
C GLU A 215 -2.08 -16.86 -1.95
N VAL A 216 -2.12 -15.91 -2.88
CA VAL A 216 -1.63 -14.54 -2.69
C VAL A 216 -2.81 -13.60 -2.53
N TYR A 217 -2.81 -12.82 -1.46
CA TYR A 217 -3.82 -11.80 -1.18
C TYR A 217 -3.17 -10.43 -1.06
N VAL A 218 -3.82 -9.40 -1.60
CA VAL A 218 -3.35 -8.02 -1.46
C VAL A 218 -3.82 -7.46 -0.13
N ILE A 219 -2.91 -6.86 0.63
CA ILE A 219 -3.21 -6.14 1.88
C ILE A 219 -3.43 -4.66 1.57
N GLU A 220 -2.45 -4.03 0.89
CA GLU A 220 -2.53 -2.62 0.51
C GLU A 220 -1.65 -2.30 -0.70
N VAL A 221 -2.01 -1.22 -1.39
CA VAL A 221 -1.24 -0.65 -2.49
C VAL A 221 -0.93 0.81 -2.17
N ASN A 222 0.34 1.15 -2.25
CA ASN A 222 0.85 2.49 -2.00
C ASN A 222 1.50 3.03 -3.28
N PRO A 223 0.86 3.90 -4.09
CA PRO A 223 1.47 4.46 -5.30
C PRO A 223 2.51 5.54 -4.95
N ARG A 224 3.53 5.14 -4.21
CA ARG A 224 4.64 5.94 -3.71
C ARG A 224 5.83 5.08 -3.34
N SER A 225 6.96 5.71 -3.00
CA SER A 225 8.12 5.01 -2.44
C SER A 225 7.80 4.41 -1.07
N SER A 226 8.43 3.28 -0.79
CA SER A 226 8.44 2.61 0.51
C SER A 226 9.78 2.82 1.24
N ARG A 227 9.86 2.33 2.45
CA ARG A 227 11.10 2.30 3.23
C ARG A 227 12.12 1.28 2.69
N THR A 228 11.65 0.30 1.93
CA THR A 228 12.50 -0.75 1.34
C THR A 228 13.17 -0.32 0.04
N VAL A 229 12.69 0.72 -0.64
CA VAL A 229 13.28 1.25 -1.89
C VAL A 229 14.78 1.56 -1.79
N PRO A 230 15.30 2.24 -0.76
CA PRO A 230 16.75 2.47 -0.64
C PRO A 230 17.55 1.18 -0.46
N TYR A 231 17.01 0.22 0.27
CA TYR A 231 17.64 -1.09 0.47
C TYR A 231 17.68 -1.90 -0.83
N ILE A 232 16.53 -2.06 -1.50
CA ILE A 232 16.44 -2.79 -2.78
C ILE A 232 17.33 -2.12 -3.84
N SER A 233 17.32 -0.80 -3.94
CA SER A 233 18.20 -0.07 -4.86
C SER A 233 19.66 -0.40 -4.64
N LYS A 234 20.09 -0.52 -3.38
CA LYS A 234 21.48 -0.78 -3.02
C LYS A 234 21.90 -2.24 -3.27
N VAL A 235 21.04 -3.21 -2.93
CA VAL A 235 21.40 -4.63 -3.06
C VAL A 235 21.29 -5.13 -4.49
N THR A 236 20.42 -4.54 -5.31
CA THR A 236 20.25 -4.89 -6.73
C THR A 236 21.12 -4.05 -7.67
N GLY A 237 21.63 -2.91 -7.19
CA GLY A 237 22.32 -1.93 -8.03
C GLY A 237 21.40 -1.14 -8.96
N ILE A 238 20.07 -1.25 -8.80
CA ILE A 238 19.07 -0.55 -9.60
C ILE A 238 18.66 0.73 -8.87
N PRO A 239 19.02 1.94 -9.36
CA PRO A 239 18.75 3.21 -8.68
C PRO A 239 17.27 3.61 -8.86
N MET A 240 16.35 2.98 -8.11
CA MET A 240 14.91 3.09 -8.29
C MET A 240 14.39 4.52 -8.28
N VAL A 241 14.88 5.36 -7.38
CA VAL A 241 14.44 6.77 -7.27
C VAL A 241 14.88 7.58 -8.48
N ASP A 242 16.11 7.39 -8.96
CA ASP A 242 16.62 8.06 -10.17
C ASP A 242 15.81 7.66 -11.42
N ILE A 243 15.54 6.36 -11.56
CA ILE A 243 14.74 5.82 -12.66
C ILE A 243 13.32 6.39 -12.62
N ALA A 244 12.67 6.34 -11.47
CA ALA A 244 11.31 6.85 -11.28
C ALA A 244 11.23 8.37 -11.53
N THR A 245 12.21 9.13 -11.07
CA THR A 245 12.27 10.58 -11.33
C THR A 245 12.33 10.88 -12.82
N LYS A 246 13.14 10.14 -13.57
CA LYS A 246 13.23 10.29 -15.04
C LYS A 246 11.90 9.92 -15.71
N ILE A 247 11.20 8.91 -15.22
CA ILE A 247 9.86 8.54 -15.70
C ILE A 247 8.85 9.66 -15.45
N MET A 248 8.83 10.24 -14.25
CA MET A 248 7.97 11.37 -13.91
C MET A 248 8.24 12.60 -14.78
N LEU A 249 9.45 12.70 -15.35
CA LEU A 249 9.84 13.72 -16.31
C LEU A 249 9.66 13.31 -17.79
N GLY A 250 8.95 12.19 -18.04
CA GLY A 250 8.52 11.76 -19.37
C GLY A 250 9.45 10.78 -20.10
N LYS A 251 10.48 10.23 -19.43
CA LYS A 251 11.29 9.14 -20.01
C LYS A 251 10.64 7.80 -19.71
N THR A 252 10.71 6.87 -20.66
CA THR A 252 10.26 5.48 -20.44
C THR A 252 11.37 4.64 -19.81
N LEU A 253 11.03 3.45 -19.31
CA LEU A 253 12.02 2.43 -18.91
C LEU A 253 12.92 2.04 -20.08
N LYS A 254 12.33 1.91 -21.26
CA LYS A 254 13.07 1.60 -22.50
C LYS A 254 14.09 2.68 -22.87
N ASP A 255 13.75 3.96 -22.73
CA ASP A 255 14.66 5.08 -22.98
C ASP A 255 15.88 5.07 -22.04
N GLN A 256 15.73 4.41 -20.90
CA GLN A 256 16.78 4.27 -19.89
C GLN A 256 17.57 2.95 -20.05
N GLY A 257 17.33 2.19 -21.13
CA GLY A 257 17.98 0.92 -21.38
C GLY A 257 17.53 -0.22 -20.46
N LEU A 258 16.38 -0.03 -19.79
CA LEU A 258 15.79 -1.01 -18.89
C LEU A 258 14.71 -1.76 -19.66
N SER A 259 14.89 -3.05 -19.82
CA SER A 259 13.85 -3.97 -20.26
C SER A 259 13.39 -4.80 -19.09
N LEU A 260 12.18 -5.35 -19.17
CA LEU A 260 11.61 -6.28 -18.18
C LEU A 260 12.69 -7.20 -17.59
N ILE A 261 13.06 -6.94 -16.35
CA ILE A 261 13.96 -7.80 -15.58
C ILE A 261 13.12 -8.36 -14.43
N HIS A 262 13.05 -9.65 -14.38
CA HIS A 262 12.47 -10.39 -13.26
C HIS A 262 13.54 -10.67 -12.22
#